data_9767ea57a600b4d5b0d37404af067076
#
_entry.id   9767ea57a600b4d5b0d37404af067076
#
_cell.length_a   1.000
_cell.length_b   1.000
_cell.length_c   1.000
_cell.angle_alpha   90.00
_cell.angle_beta   90.00
_cell.angle_gamma   90.00
#
_symmetry.space_group_name_H-M   'P 1'
#
loop_
_entity.id
_entity.type
_entity.pdbx_description
1 polymer ?
#
loop_
_entity_poly.entity_id
_entity_poly.type
_entity_poly.pdbx_seq_one_letter_code
_entity_poly.pdbx_strand_id
1 'polypeptide(L)'
;MSDGRHVSQNEDRKPQASNMSVANSNVVVIGGGIVGASIAWHLSSETNVTIIAEDIGGVATPNSFAWLNAASSDKKFYYDFRLRSLEHWREIEKAVENLPIHWGGTTSWDKPPEELEEEQKNLTAWGYDVIRVDKTEISKREPHIEETKLPEWGLGYDQEGALEPENAAELLINLAKDNGAKVLETKVAGLTKKNGHISGVTLSSGETIPADHVVVAAGLGSVSLLASQNIPLPLKSTAGLLVNTKPTPKKLINGVINAPELHIRQTLEGALLFGSSYAGGDLGDDPEKTARELFTKLQTSVVGGDELEFSHYTIGHRVLPEDGLPILGETGLDGLSVAVMHSGVTNGALVGQLLSRQILTGETDPILENFQLSRFA
;
A
#
# COMPACT_ATOMS: atom_id res chain seq x y z
N MET A 1 -42.80 7.05 -64.34
CA MET A 1 -43.21 7.28 -62.94
C MET A 1 -42.51 6.24 -62.11
N SER A 2 -41.34 6.58 -61.52
CA SER A 2 -40.63 5.73 -60.60
C SER A 2 -39.99 6.63 -59.58
N ASP A 3 -40.49 6.49 -58.38
CA ASP A 3 -40.15 7.28 -57.20
C ASP A 3 -38.86 6.76 -56.58
N GLY A 4 -37.82 7.55 -56.59
CA GLY A 4 -36.51 7.22 -56.02
C GLY A 4 -36.40 7.79 -54.63
N ARG A 5 -36.52 7.01 -53.56
CA ARG A 5 -36.24 7.40 -52.18
C ARG A 5 -34.75 7.32 -51.90
N HIS A 6 -34.14 8.50 -51.66
CA HIS A 6 -32.82 8.61 -51.04
C HIS A 6 -32.91 8.19 -49.58
N VAL A 7 -32.18 7.14 -49.22
CA VAL A 7 -31.87 6.77 -47.83
C VAL A 7 -30.56 7.45 -47.47
N SER A 8 -30.65 8.44 -46.57
CA SER A 8 -29.47 9.04 -45.96
C SER A 8 -28.86 8.09 -44.92
N GLN A 9 -27.67 7.62 -45.17
CA GLN A 9 -26.86 6.93 -44.19
C GLN A 9 -26.27 7.98 -43.23
N ASN A 10 -26.77 8.00 -42.01
CA ASN A 10 -26.12 8.64 -40.89
C ASN A 10 -24.98 7.70 -40.41
N GLU A 11 -23.76 8.01 -40.79
CA GLU A 11 -22.57 7.40 -40.20
C GLU A 11 -22.39 7.98 -38.81
N ASP A 12 -22.59 7.14 -37.80
CA ASP A 12 -22.21 7.39 -36.42
C ASP A 12 -20.68 7.58 -36.33
N ARG A 13 -20.24 8.83 -36.32
CA ARG A 13 -18.85 9.18 -36.02
C ARG A 13 -18.62 8.93 -34.53
N LYS A 14 -17.99 7.79 -34.20
CA LYS A 14 -17.31 7.63 -32.92
C LYS A 14 -16.31 8.78 -32.74
N PRO A 15 -16.23 9.40 -31.53
CA PRO A 15 -15.22 10.41 -31.29
C PRO A 15 -13.83 9.78 -31.46
N GLN A 16 -13.03 10.30 -32.37
CA GLN A 16 -11.61 10.01 -32.47
C GLN A 16 -10.94 10.48 -31.19
N ALA A 17 -10.44 9.54 -30.38
CA ALA A 17 -9.49 9.85 -29.32
C ALA A 17 -8.32 10.60 -29.97
N SER A 18 -8.06 11.80 -29.52
CA SER A 18 -6.92 12.60 -29.95
C SER A 18 -5.66 11.86 -29.53
N ASN A 19 -4.88 11.36 -30.49
CA ASN A 19 -3.52 10.90 -30.29
C ASN A 19 -2.63 12.11 -29.91
N MET A 20 -2.79 12.63 -28.70
CA MET A 20 -1.73 13.44 -28.10
C MET A 20 -0.60 12.46 -27.73
N SER A 21 0.60 12.73 -28.19
CA SER A 21 1.80 11.98 -27.83
C SER A 21 1.94 12.05 -26.30
N VAL A 22 1.77 10.93 -25.63
CA VAL A 22 1.78 10.81 -24.16
C VAL A 22 3.10 11.29 -23.55
N ALA A 23 4.18 11.28 -24.31
CA ALA A 23 5.53 11.72 -23.90
C ALA A 23 5.62 13.20 -23.44
N ASN A 24 4.60 14.02 -23.61
CA ASN A 24 4.57 15.43 -23.20
C ASN A 24 3.36 15.77 -22.31
N SER A 25 2.62 14.80 -21.81
CA SER A 25 1.52 15.08 -20.88
C SER A 25 2.04 15.46 -19.50
N ASN A 26 1.28 16.31 -18.79
CA ASN A 26 1.59 16.72 -17.43
C ASN A 26 0.71 15.93 -16.47
N VAL A 27 1.30 15.09 -15.64
CA VAL A 27 0.60 14.29 -14.63
C VAL A 27 0.90 14.86 -13.25
N VAL A 28 -0.14 15.14 -12.47
CA VAL A 28 -0.01 15.50 -11.06
C VAL A 28 -0.36 14.29 -10.21
N VAL A 29 0.53 13.91 -9.30
CA VAL A 29 0.30 12.88 -8.27
C VAL A 29 0.15 13.56 -6.92
N ILE A 30 -1.02 13.45 -6.30
CA ILE A 30 -1.32 14.02 -4.98
C ILE A 30 -1.11 12.95 -3.92
N GLY A 31 -0.10 13.14 -3.07
CA GLY A 31 0.25 12.24 -1.96
C GLY A 31 1.68 11.71 -2.03
N GLY A 32 2.42 11.88 -0.94
CA GLY A 32 3.84 11.50 -0.80
C GLY A 32 4.06 10.15 -0.12
N GLY A 33 3.00 9.40 0.21
CA GLY A 33 3.12 8.05 0.78
C GLY A 33 3.54 7.01 -0.26
N ILE A 34 3.77 5.77 0.18
CA ILE A 34 4.33 4.67 -0.64
C ILE A 34 3.56 4.44 -1.96
N VAL A 35 2.23 4.62 -1.95
CA VAL A 35 1.39 4.45 -3.15
C VAL A 35 1.65 5.55 -4.17
N GLY A 36 1.58 6.82 -3.74
CA GLY A 36 1.85 7.97 -4.61
C GLY A 36 3.29 8.00 -5.09
N ALA A 37 4.24 7.66 -4.23
CA ALA A 37 5.66 7.55 -4.58
C ALA A 37 5.91 6.50 -5.67
N SER A 38 5.31 5.32 -5.55
CA SER A 38 5.41 4.26 -6.55
C SER A 38 4.80 4.68 -7.89
N ILE A 39 3.60 5.28 -7.88
CA ILE A 39 2.96 5.79 -9.12
C ILE A 39 3.85 6.84 -9.78
N ALA A 40 4.34 7.81 -9.01
CA ALA A 40 5.16 8.89 -9.53
C ALA A 40 6.49 8.39 -10.13
N TRP A 41 7.14 7.44 -9.47
CA TRP A 41 8.37 6.83 -9.96
C TRP A 41 8.15 6.12 -11.29
N HIS A 42 7.12 5.29 -11.40
CA HIS A 42 6.81 4.59 -12.66
C HIS A 42 6.44 5.53 -13.81
N LEU A 43 5.80 6.66 -13.52
CA LEU A 43 5.44 7.67 -14.54
C LEU A 43 6.62 8.51 -14.99
N SER A 44 7.55 8.80 -14.08
CA SER A 44 8.57 9.86 -14.27
C SER A 44 9.58 9.60 -15.39
N SER A 45 9.76 8.34 -15.80
CA SER A 45 10.61 7.98 -16.94
C SER A 45 9.95 8.23 -18.30
N GLU A 46 8.62 8.39 -18.35
CA GLU A 46 7.84 8.40 -19.59
C GLU A 46 7.11 9.73 -19.83
N THR A 47 6.87 10.53 -18.77
CA THR A 47 6.07 11.76 -18.87
C THR A 47 6.47 12.80 -17.81
N ASN A 48 5.93 14.04 -17.93
CA ASN A 48 6.19 15.09 -16.94
C ASN A 48 5.36 14.85 -15.67
N VAL A 49 6.01 14.62 -14.54
CA VAL A 49 5.35 14.37 -13.25
C VAL A 49 5.56 15.53 -12.29
N THR A 50 4.50 15.94 -11.61
CA THR A 50 4.57 16.80 -10.43
C THR A 50 3.94 16.07 -9.25
N ILE A 51 4.75 15.80 -8.23
CA ILE A 51 4.30 15.22 -6.95
C ILE A 51 3.95 16.37 -6.03
N ILE A 52 2.77 16.33 -5.42
CA ILE A 52 2.33 17.34 -4.46
C ILE A 52 1.90 16.64 -3.18
N ALA A 53 2.59 16.95 -2.07
CA ALA A 53 2.31 16.38 -0.76
C ALA A 53 2.67 17.35 0.36
N GLU A 54 1.94 17.32 1.46
CA GLU A 54 2.31 18.05 2.68
C GLU A 54 3.48 17.35 3.38
N ASP A 55 3.46 16.00 3.37
CA ASP A 55 4.47 15.16 4.00
C ASP A 55 5.06 14.19 2.97
N ILE A 56 6.36 14.32 2.70
CA ILE A 56 7.12 13.33 1.94
C ILE A 56 7.34 12.12 2.84
N GLY A 57 7.11 10.91 2.30
CA GLY A 57 6.99 9.69 3.11
C GLY A 57 5.54 9.40 3.52
N GLY A 58 4.67 10.43 3.55
CA GLY A 58 3.23 10.34 3.83
C GLY A 58 2.90 10.24 5.32
N VAL A 59 1.62 10.08 5.64
CA VAL A 59 1.10 10.03 7.03
C VAL A 59 0.85 8.60 7.50
N ALA A 60 0.16 7.78 6.72
CA ALA A 60 -0.12 6.39 7.09
C ALA A 60 1.08 5.46 6.85
N THR A 61 1.92 5.78 5.89
CA THR A 61 3.09 4.99 5.49
C THR A 61 4.10 4.80 6.63
N PRO A 62 4.62 5.86 7.32
CA PRO A 62 5.56 5.70 8.43
C PRO A 62 4.93 4.99 9.65
N ASN A 63 3.62 5.01 9.77
CA ASN A 63 2.88 4.39 10.85
C ASN A 63 2.37 2.98 10.49
N SER A 64 2.98 2.31 9.51
CA SER A 64 2.65 0.96 9.07
C SER A 64 3.58 -0.06 9.67
N PHE A 65 3.04 -1.23 10.03
CA PHE A 65 3.87 -2.40 10.35
C PHE A 65 4.68 -2.88 9.14
N ALA A 66 4.19 -2.58 7.94
CA ALA A 66 4.86 -2.78 6.65
C ALA A 66 5.23 -4.23 6.32
N TRP A 67 4.38 -5.17 6.68
CA TRP A 67 4.47 -6.56 6.28
C TRP A 67 4.08 -6.73 4.81
N LEU A 68 4.96 -7.32 4.04
CA LEU A 68 4.77 -7.71 2.64
C LEU A 68 4.26 -9.14 2.59
N ASN A 69 2.98 -9.32 2.34
CA ASN A 69 2.33 -10.64 2.37
C ASN A 69 1.20 -10.75 1.35
N ALA A 70 0.90 -11.99 0.92
CA ALA A 70 -0.27 -12.30 0.12
C ALA A 70 -1.28 -13.19 0.88
N ALA A 71 -0.87 -13.83 1.96
CA ALA A 71 -1.70 -14.77 2.74
C ALA A 71 -2.93 -14.13 3.39
N SER A 72 -2.88 -12.83 3.71
CA SER A 72 -3.96 -12.13 4.42
C SER A 72 -5.20 -11.82 3.57
N SER A 73 -5.55 -12.65 2.57
CA SER A 73 -6.74 -12.47 1.75
C SER A 73 -7.62 -13.72 1.77
N ASP A 74 -8.92 -13.52 1.94
CA ASP A 74 -9.96 -14.54 1.82
C ASP A 74 -10.52 -14.67 0.40
N LYS A 75 -10.13 -13.75 -0.52
CA LYS A 75 -10.60 -13.70 -1.90
C LYS A 75 -9.47 -14.01 -2.87
N LYS A 76 -9.64 -15.05 -3.69
CA LYS A 76 -8.61 -15.52 -4.64
C LYS A 76 -8.10 -14.41 -5.56
N PHE A 77 -8.99 -13.58 -6.13
CA PHE A 77 -8.57 -12.49 -7.02
C PHE A 77 -7.74 -11.41 -6.29
N TYR A 78 -8.01 -11.17 -5.00
CA TYR A 78 -7.22 -10.21 -4.21
C TYR A 78 -5.90 -10.83 -3.75
N TYR A 79 -5.90 -12.12 -3.46
CA TYR A 79 -4.68 -12.88 -3.25
C TYR A 79 -3.77 -12.79 -4.50
N ASP A 80 -4.31 -13.03 -5.71
CA ASP A 80 -3.54 -12.94 -6.96
C ASP A 80 -2.95 -11.55 -7.17
N PHE A 81 -3.72 -10.50 -6.85
CA PHE A 81 -3.24 -9.11 -6.88
C PHE A 81 -2.08 -8.88 -5.93
N ARG A 82 -2.19 -9.35 -4.68
CA ARG A 82 -1.15 -9.21 -3.67
C ARG A 82 0.11 -9.99 -4.04
N LEU A 83 -0.04 -11.24 -4.50
CA LEU A 83 1.07 -12.07 -4.94
C LEU A 83 1.85 -11.41 -6.08
N ARG A 84 1.15 -10.96 -7.11
CA ARG A 84 1.77 -10.20 -8.22
C ARG A 84 2.48 -8.94 -7.73
N SER A 85 1.98 -8.30 -6.67
CA SER A 85 2.65 -7.14 -6.07
C SER A 85 3.93 -7.51 -5.33
N LEU A 86 3.98 -8.65 -4.64
CA LEU A 86 5.23 -9.15 -4.04
C LEU A 86 6.28 -9.46 -5.12
N GLU A 87 5.87 -10.06 -6.23
CA GLU A 87 6.74 -10.31 -7.38
C GLU A 87 7.29 -9.00 -7.95
N HIS A 88 6.42 -7.99 -8.07
CA HIS A 88 6.84 -6.67 -8.58
C HIS A 88 7.77 -5.93 -7.60
N TRP A 89 7.59 -6.07 -6.28
CA TRP A 89 8.58 -5.56 -5.31
C TRP A 89 9.97 -6.18 -5.52
N ARG A 90 10.05 -7.48 -5.86
CA ARG A 90 11.32 -8.14 -6.18
C ARG A 90 11.93 -7.63 -7.49
N GLU A 91 11.11 -7.22 -8.45
CA GLU A 91 11.57 -6.56 -9.69
C GLU A 91 12.11 -5.17 -9.40
N ILE A 92 11.41 -4.38 -8.58
CA ILE A 92 11.87 -3.04 -8.16
C ILE A 92 13.19 -3.16 -7.39
N GLU A 93 13.32 -4.11 -6.47
CA GLU A 93 14.56 -4.35 -5.72
C GLU A 93 15.78 -4.63 -6.63
N LYS A 94 15.57 -5.30 -7.76
CA LYS A 94 16.64 -5.53 -8.76
C LYS A 94 17.01 -4.26 -9.54
N ALA A 95 16.05 -3.37 -9.71
CA ALA A 95 16.22 -2.13 -10.48
C ALA A 95 16.65 -0.94 -9.63
N VAL A 96 16.33 -0.95 -8.34
CA VAL A 96 16.55 0.14 -7.39
C VAL A 96 17.57 -0.28 -6.34
N GLU A 97 18.74 0.33 -6.39
CA GLU A 97 19.78 0.09 -5.41
C GLU A 97 19.36 0.58 -4.02
N ASN A 98 19.69 -0.20 -2.99
CA ASN A 98 19.40 0.10 -1.59
C ASN A 98 17.90 0.25 -1.26
N LEU A 99 17.01 -0.39 -2.01
CA LEU A 99 15.60 -0.47 -1.61
C LEU A 99 15.52 -1.10 -0.20
N PRO A 100 14.91 -0.43 0.80
CA PRO A 100 14.96 -0.88 2.19
C PRO A 100 13.94 -2.00 2.46
N ILE A 101 14.18 -3.17 1.86
CA ILE A 101 13.33 -4.37 1.93
C ILE A 101 14.09 -5.53 2.56
N HIS A 102 13.38 -6.39 3.30
CA HIS A 102 13.93 -7.58 3.92
C HIS A 102 13.00 -8.78 3.70
N TRP A 103 13.47 -9.76 2.96
CA TRP A 103 12.78 -11.02 2.67
C TRP A 103 13.13 -12.11 3.69
N GLY A 104 12.77 -11.87 4.95
CA GLY A 104 13.04 -12.79 6.05
C GLY A 104 12.00 -13.89 6.23
N GLY A 105 10.96 -13.90 5.42
CA GLY A 105 9.81 -14.78 5.57
C GLY A 105 8.89 -14.35 6.72
N THR A 106 7.82 -15.13 6.91
CA THR A 106 6.90 -15.00 8.05
C THR A 106 6.73 -16.33 8.73
N THR A 107 6.67 -16.32 10.06
CA THR A 107 6.23 -17.45 10.86
C THR A 107 4.98 -17.05 11.65
N SER A 108 3.87 -17.76 11.43
CA SER A 108 2.55 -17.41 11.98
C SER A 108 1.94 -18.55 12.78
N TRP A 109 1.37 -18.19 13.96
CA TRP A 109 0.55 -19.08 14.81
C TRP A 109 -0.53 -18.28 15.54
N ASP A 110 -1.00 -17.20 14.91
CA ASP A 110 -1.93 -16.22 15.48
C ASP A 110 -3.37 -16.70 15.62
N LYS A 111 -3.68 -17.87 15.07
CA LYS A 111 -5.03 -18.46 15.01
C LYS A 111 -5.07 -19.82 15.69
N PRO A 112 -6.27 -20.31 16.07
CA PRO A 112 -6.45 -21.69 16.49
C PRO A 112 -5.98 -22.70 15.43
N PRO A 113 -5.55 -23.91 15.84
CA PRO A 113 -5.02 -24.92 14.90
C PRO A 113 -5.95 -25.23 13.72
N GLU A 114 -7.25 -25.29 13.95
CA GLU A 114 -8.24 -25.61 12.93
C GLU A 114 -8.29 -24.53 11.84
N GLU A 115 -8.18 -23.26 12.23
CA GLU A 115 -8.15 -22.14 11.29
C GLU A 115 -6.84 -22.07 10.50
N LEU A 116 -5.71 -22.40 11.15
CA LEU A 116 -4.41 -22.51 10.46
C LEU A 116 -4.40 -23.67 9.44
N GLU A 117 -5.03 -24.81 9.76
CA GLU A 117 -5.18 -25.93 8.81
C GLU A 117 -6.03 -25.57 7.60
N GLU A 118 -7.13 -24.83 7.83
CA GLU A 118 -7.97 -24.34 6.75
C GLU A 118 -7.22 -23.31 5.88
N GLU A 119 -6.51 -22.37 6.50
CA GLU A 119 -5.67 -21.39 5.81
C GLU A 119 -4.60 -22.08 4.96
N GLN A 120 -3.86 -23.03 5.52
CA GLN A 120 -2.87 -23.81 4.78
C GLN A 120 -3.47 -24.49 3.57
N LYS A 121 -4.62 -25.16 3.76
CA LYS A 121 -5.32 -25.85 2.67
C LYS A 121 -5.74 -24.90 1.55
N ASN A 122 -6.32 -23.76 1.90
CA ASN A 122 -6.81 -22.77 0.93
C ASN A 122 -5.64 -22.13 0.16
N LEU A 123 -4.60 -21.71 0.85
CA LEU A 123 -3.42 -21.08 0.24
C LEU A 123 -2.66 -22.07 -0.65
N THR A 124 -2.51 -23.32 -0.22
CA THR A 124 -1.90 -24.39 -1.05
C THR A 124 -2.71 -24.63 -2.32
N ALA A 125 -4.05 -24.65 -2.22
CA ALA A 125 -4.92 -24.79 -3.37
C ALA A 125 -4.84 -23.60 -4.34
N TRP A 126 -4.45 -22.43 -3.86
CA TRP A 126 -4.20 -21.24 -4.67
C TRP A 126 -2.78 -21.18 -5.24
N GLY A 127 -1.93 -22.13 -4.87
CA GLY A 127 -0.54 -22.19 -5.32
C GLY A 127 0.43 -21.35 -4.50
N TYR A 128 0.03 -20.92 -3.30
CA TYR A 128 0.95 -20.21 -2.39
C TYR A 128 1.87 -21.21 -1.69
N ASP A 129 3.16 -20.86 -1.60
CA ASP A 129 4.14 -21.69 -0.90
C ASP A 129 4.00 -21.45 0.60
N VAL A 130 3.17 -22.26 1.23
CA VAL A 130 2.92 -22.27 2.67
C VAL A 130 3.29 -23.61 3.26
N ILE A 131 4.15 -23.61 4.27
CA ILE A 131 4.64 -24.81 4.91
C ILE A 131 4.18 -24.89 6.36
N ARG A 132 3.89 -26.11 6.83
CA ARG A 132 3.70 -26.38 8.25
C ARG A 132 5.06 -26.50 8.91
N VAL A 133 5.29 -25.74 9.97
CA VAL A 133 6.52 -25.71 10.75
C VAL A 133 6.22 -26.14 12.18
N ASP A 134 6.97 -27.12 12.68
CA ASP A 134 6.86 -27.56 14.07
C ASP A 134 7.64 -26.63 15.02
N LYS A 135 7.48 -26.83 16.32
CA LYS A 135 8.15 -26.06 17.37
C LYS A 135 9.66 -25.97 17.17
N THR A 136 10.27 -27.08 16.75
CA THR A 136 11.72 -27.15 16.52
C THR A 136 12.14 -26.28 15.34
N GLU A 137 11.38 -26.34 14.28
CA GLU A 137 11.64 -25.49 13.09
C GLU A 137 11.37 -24.01 13.36
N ILE A 138 10.30 -23.69 14.12
CA ILE A 138 10.04 -22.31 14.55
C ILE A 138 11.20 -21.77 15.37
N SER A 139 11.72 -22.57 16.33
CA SER A 139 12.89 -22.19 17.14
C SER A 139 14.17 -21.99 16.32
N LYS A 140 14.32 -22.69 15.20
CA LYS A 140 15.46 -22.45 14.29
C LYS A 140 15.26 -21.17 13.45
N ARG A 141 14.05 -20.90 13.01
CA ARG A 141 13.72 -19.69 12.25
C ARG A 141 13.88 -18.43 13.11
N GLU A 142 13.40 -18.50 14.35
CA GLU A 142 13.35 -17.40 15.30
C GLU A 142 14.00 -17.82 16.64
N PRO A 143 15.34 -17.94 16.69
CA PRO A 143 16.05 -18.55 17.84
C PRO A 143 16.03 -17.71 19.10
N HIS A 144 15.59 -16.46 19.00
CA HIS A 144 15.49 -15.56 20.15
C HIS A 144 14.06 -15.40 20.68
N ILE A 145 13.10 -16.21 20.23
CA ILE A 145 11.79 -16.28 20.88
C ILE A 145 11.88 -17.23 22.06
N GLU A 146 11.33 -16.83 23.20
CA GLU A 146 11.28 -17.65 24.42
C GLU A 146 10.56 -18.98 24.15
N GLU A 147 11.17 -20.08 24.53
CA GLU A 147 10.67 -21.44 24.25
C GLU A 147 9.25 -21.66 24.78
N THR A 148 8.91 -21.02 25.88
CA THR A 148 7.59 -21.09 26.53
C THR A 148 6.50 -20.37 25.74
N LYS A 149 6.86 -19.54 24.76
CA LYS A 149 5.96 -18.80 23.86
C LYS A 149 5.75 -19.49 22.53
N LEU A 150 6.54 -20.51 22.22
CA LEU A 150 6.43 -21.25 20.97
C LEU A 150 5.24 -22.22 21.01
N PRO A 151 4.43 -22.27 19.93
CA PRO A 151 3.36 -23.25 19.77
C PRO A 151 3.93 -24.64 19.44
N GLU A 152 3.08 -25.66 19.42
CA GLU A 152 3.46 -26.99 18.91
C GLU A 152 3.75 -26.94 17.39
N TRP A 153 3.06 -26.07 16.66
CA TRP A 153 3.26 -25.85 15.23
C TRP A 153 2.66 -24.52 14.77
N GLY A 154 3.06 -24.07 13.60
CA GLY A 154 2.55 -22.89 12.92
C GLY A 154 2.71 -23.00 11.41
N LEU A 155 2.53 -21.88 10.70
CA LEU A 155 2.71 -21.76 9.25
C LEU A 155 3.94 -20.90 8.95
N GLY A 156 4.73 -21.33 7.97
CA GLY A 156 5.84 -20.57 7.41
C GLY A 156 5.54 -20.10 6.00
N TYR A 157 5.92 -18.84 5.69
CA TYR A 157 5.72 -18.18 4.40
C TYR A 157 7.06 -17.56 3.95
N ASP A 158 7.88 -18.35 3.25
CA ASP A 158 9.27 -17.97 2.93
C ASP A 158 9.39 -16.85 1.89
N GLN A 159 8.33 -16.63 1.11
CA GLN A 159 8.30 -15.55 0.10
C GLN A 159 7.87 -14.19 0.64
N GLU A 160 7.50 -14.10 1.90
CA GLU A 160 7.08 -12.86 2.55
C GLU A 160 8.25 -12.06 3.13
N GLY A 161 7.98 -10.83 3.50
CA GLY A 161 9.01 -9.96 4.04
C GLY A 161 8.47 -8.70 4.69
N ALA A 162 9.32 -7.74 4.86
CA ALA A 162 8.99 -6.42 5.37
C ALA A 162 9.75 -5.32 4.64
N LEU A 163 9.21 -4.12 4.66
CA LEU A 163 9.78 -2.92 4.04
C LEU A 163 9.93 -1.83 5.12
N GLU A 164 10.94 -0.96 5.00
CA GLU A 164 10.93 0.32 5.72
C GLU A 164 10.17 1.33 4.86
N PRO A 165 8.88 1.55 5.15
CA PRO A 165 7.97 2.08 4.13
C PRO A 165 8.16 3.58 3.87
N GLU A 166 8.55 4.36 4.89
CA GLU A 166 8.87 5.79 4.74
C GLU A 166 10.11 5.96 3.87
N ASN A 167 11.19 5.26 4.23
CA ASN A 167 12.46 5.30 3.49
C ASN A 167 12.28 4.85 2.03
N ALA A 168 11.43 3.83 1.81
CA ALA A 168 11.12 3.37 0.45
C ALA A 168 10.33 4.42 -0.35
N ALA A 169 9.36 5.09 0.27
CA ALA A 169 8.60 6.16 -0.38
C ALA A 169 9.50 7.34 -0.74
N GLU A 170 10.35 7.77 0.19
CA GLU A 170 11.33 8.85 -0.05
C GLU A 170 12.33 8.48 -1.16
N LEU A 171 12.84 7.23 -1.16
CA LEU A 171 13.75 6.74 -2.20
C LEU A 171 13.09 6.80 -3.57
N LEU A 172 11.86 6.27 -3.71
CA LEU A 172 11.13 6.29 -4.98
C LEU A 172 10.83 7.73 -5.45
N ILE A 173 10.50 8.65 -4.54
CA ILE A 173 10.29 10.07 -4.87
C ILE A 173 11.61 10.72 -5.33
N ASN A 174 12.73 10.41 -4.69
CA ASN A 174 14.04 10.93 -5.11
C ASN A 174 14.43 10.39 -6.48
N LEU A 175 14.21 9.12 -6.75
CA LEU A 175 14.43 8.55 -8.09
C LEU A 175 13.51 9.18 -9.14
N ALA A 176 12.26 9.49 -8.78
CA ALA A 176 11.37 10.25 -9.68
C ALA A 176 11.92 11.66 -9.97
N LYS A 177 12.50 12.35 -8.96
CA LYS A 177 13.20 13.64 -9.16
C LYS A 177 14.39 13.53 -10.09
N ASP A 178 15.20 12.47 -9.94
CA ASP A 178 16.34 12.21 -10.82
C ASP A 178 15.91 11.98 -12.28
N ASN A 179 14.71 11.43 -12.50
CA ASN A 179 14.06 11.33 -13.81
C ASN A 179 13.41 12.66 -14.28
N GLY A 180 13.46 13.73 -13.48
CA GLY A 180 12.95 15.06 -13.85
C GLY A 180 11.58 15.43 -13.23
N ALA A 181 11.01 14.60 -12.35
CA ALA A 181 9.78 14.96 -11.65
C ALA A 181 9.98 16.18 -10.73
N LYS A 182 8.96 17.02 -10.64
CA LYS A 182 8.89 18.13 -9.68
C LYS A 182 8.24 17.65 -8.39
N VAL A 183 8.77 18.12 -7.26
CA VAL A 183 8.16 17.85 -5.94
C VAL A 183 7.80 19.17 -5.30
N LEU A 184 6.54 19.31 -4.90
CA LEU A 184 6.00 20.48 -4.19
C LEU A 184 5.52 20.04 -2.80
N GLU A 185 6.23 20.45 -1.78
CA GLU A 185 5.86 20.17 -0.38
C GLU A 185 4.81 21.19 0.08
N THR A 186 3.57 20.93 -0.28
CA THR A 186 2.43 21.79 0.00
C THR A 186 1.11 21.01 -0.10
N LYS A 187 0.06 21.64 0.38
CA LYS A 187 -1.30 21.11 0.34
C LYS A 187 -2.02 21.45 -0.96
N VAL A 188 -2.68 20.44 -1.54
CA VAL A 188 -3.70 20.65 -2.58
C VAL A 188 -5.02 21.02 -1.93
N ALA A 189 -5.54 22.20 -2.26
CA ALA A 189 -6.82 22.71 -1.76
C ALA A 189 -8.01 22.20 -2.57
N GLY A 190 -7.80 21.90 -3.87
CA GLY A 190 -8.89 21.44 -4.73
C GLY A 190 -8.44 20.99 -6.11
N LEU A 191 -9.35 20.36 -6.82
CA LEU A 191 -9.19 19.93 -8.21
C LEU A 191 -9.83 20.94 -9.13
N THR A 192 -9.19 21.25 -10.26
CA THR A 192 -9.73 22.15 -11.28
C THR A 192 -10.21 21.36 -12.50
N LYS A 193 -11.30 21.81 -13.12
CA LYS A 193 -11.82 21.20 -14.34
C LYS A 193 -12.24 22.25 -15.36
N LYS A 194 -12.15 21.89 -16.63
CA LYS A 194 -12.57 22.70 -17.76
C LYS A 194 -13.30 21.81 -18.77
N ASN A 195 -14.49 22.22 -19.18
CA ASN A 195 -15.32 21.48 -20.15
C ASN A 195 -15.59 20.01 -19.74
N GLY A 196 -15.76 19.74 -18.43
CA GLY A 196 -16.03 18.39 -17.93
C GLY A 196 -14.81 17.48 -17.78
N HIS A 197 -13.61 18.00 -17.97
CA HIS A 197 -12.33 17.28 -17.94
C HIS A 197 -11.42 17.91 -16.87
N ILE A 198 -10.58 17.10 -16.19
CA ILE A 198 -9.57 17.64 -15.26
C ILE A 198 -8.62 18.56 -16.02
N SER A 199 -8.24 19.67 -15.39
CA SER A 199 -7.31 20.64 -15.96
C SER A 199 -6.17 20.99 -15.00
N GLY A 200 -6.12 20.40 -13.81
CA GLY A 200 -5.08 20.60 -12.82
C GLY A 200 -5.58 20.61 -11.38
N VAL A 201 -4.79 21.24 -10.52
CA VAL A 201 -5.07 21.37 -9.08
C VAL A 201 -4.82 22.80 -8.62
N THR A 202 -5.50 23.20 -7.55
CA THR A 202 -5.24 24.46 -6.83
C THR A 202 -4.55 24.17 -5.52
N LEU A 203 -3.43 24.83 -5.24
CA LEU A 203 -2.70 24.75 -4.00
C LEU A 203 -3.34 25.59 -2.89
N SER A 204 -3.00 25.36 -1.64
CA SER A 204 -3.46 26.18 -0.51
C SER A 204 -3.00 27.66 -0.62
N SER A 205 -1.94 27.93 -1.36
CA SER A 205 -1.49 29.30 -1.69
C SER A 205 -2.42 30.03 -2.66
N GLY A 206 -3.35 29.32 -3.33
CA GLY A 206 -4.16 29.85 -4.42
C GLY A 206 -3.53 29.69 -5.81
N GLU A 207 -2.29 29.22 -5.89
CA GLU A 207 -1.63 28.90 -7.16
C GLU A 207 -2.30 27.69 -7.83
N THR A 208 -2.40 27.71 -9.15
CA THR A 208 -2.93 26.60 -9.95
C THR A 208 -1.81 25.90 -10.69
N ILE A 209 -1.72 24.57 -10.54
CA ILE A 209 -0.80 23.71 -11.28
C ILE A 209 -1.60 23.02 -12.38
N PRO A 210 -1.33 23.31 -13.66
CA PRO A 210 -2.04 22.67 -14.77
C PRO A 210 -1.61 21.21 -14.91
N ALA A 211 -2.57 20.34 -15.25
CA ALA A 211 -2.33 18.93 -15.52
C ALA A 211 -3.31 18.39 -16.55
N ASP A 212 -2.83 17.46 -17.36
CA ASP A 212 -3.65 16.68 -18.30
C ASP A 212 -4.27 15.47 -17.59
N HIS A 213 -3.63 14.99 -16.52
CA HIS A 213 -4.12 13.93 -15.65
C HIS A 213 -3.76 14.18 -14.18
N VAL A 214 -4.67 13.87 -13.28
CA VAL A 214 -4.43 13.95 -11.82
C VAL A 214 -4.69 12.59 -11.18
N VAL A 215 -3.73 12.12 -10.38
CA VAL A 215 -3.87 10.91 -9.56
C VAL A 215 -4.02 11.31 -8.10
N VAL A 216 -5.14 10.95 -7.48
CA VAL A 216 -5.39 11.20 -6.06
C VAL A 216 -4.97 9.97 -5.26
N ALA A 217 -3.78 10.04 -4.64
CA ALA A 217 -3.20 9.00 -3.78
C ALA A 217 -2.95 9.54 -2.36
N ALA A 218 -3.81 10.44 -1.89
CA ALA A 218 -3.67 11.20 -0.63
C ALA A 218 -4.24 10.48 0.61
N GLY A 219 -4.36 9.16 0.57
CA GLY A 219 -4.92 8.38 1.68
C GLY A 219 -6.31 8.88 2.11
N LEU A 220 -6.51 9.17 3.39
CA LEU A 220 -7.78 9.70 3.90
C LEU A 220 -8.12 11.09 3.34
N GLY A 221 -7.12 11.89 2.98
CA GLY A 221 -7.32 13.19 2.33
C GLY A 221 -7.99 13.11 0.96
N SER A 222 -7.98 11.95 0.33
CA SER A 222 -8.64 11.72 -0.97
C SER A 222 -10.16 11.94 -0.92
N VAL A 223 -10.80 11.70 0.24
CA VAL A 223 -12.24 11.87 0.42
C VAL A 223 -12.67 13.32 0.13
N SER A 224 -12.02 14.29 0.76
CA SER A 224 -12.36 15.70 0.59
C SER A 224 -12.04 16.21 -0.82
N LEU A 225 -10.94 15.75 -1.42
CA LEU A 225 -10.57 16.14 -2.77
C LEU A 225 -11.61 15.66 -3.81
N LEU A 226 -12.00 14.39 -3.75
CA LEU A 226 -12.99 13.83 -4.68
C LEU A 226 -14.40 14.35 -4.42
N ALA A 227 -14.77 14.60 -3.17
CA ALA A 227 -16.07 15.21 -2.82
C ALA A 227 -16.25 16.59 -3.45
N SER A 228 -15.17 17.36 -3.65
CA SER A 228 -15.20 18.65 -4.35
C SER A 228 -15.67 18.55 -5.81
N GLN A 229 -15.60 17.35 -6.39
CA GLN A 229 -16.06 17.02 -7.74
C GLN A 229 -17.37 16.21 -7.75
N ASN A 230 -18.04 16.08 -6.59
CA ASN A 230 -19.24 15.25 -6.38
C ASN A 230 -18.98 13.75 -6.63
N ILE A 231 -17.76 13.29 -6.37
CA ILE A 231 -17.37 11.88 -6.47
C ILE A 231 -17.27 11.32 -5.03
N PRO A 232 -18.21 10.48 -4.59
CA PRO A 232 -18.15 9.86 -3.28
C PRO A 232 -17.03 8.83 -3.24
N LEU A 233 -16.27 8.82 -2.14
CA LEU A 233 -15.23 7.84 -1.89
C LEU A 233 -15.52 7.10 -0.58
N PRO A 234 -16.01 5.87 -0.63
CA PRO A 234 -16.47 5.11 0.56
C PRO A 234 -15.28 4.56 1.35
N LEU A 235 -14.74 5.39 2.25
CA LEU A 235 -13.63 5.03 3.14
C LEU A 235 -14.05 5.09 4.60
N LYS A 236 -13.49 4.15 5.36
CA LYS A 236 -13.46 4.15 6.83
C LYS A 236 -12.03 4.37 7.31
N SER A 237 -11.88 4.73 8.57
CA SER A 237 -10.59 4.77 9.23
C SER A 237 -10.66 4.03 10.55
N THR A 238 -9.64 3.22 10.83
CA THR A 238 -9.42 2.62 12.15
C THR A 238 -8.02 2.97 12.62
N ALA A 239 -7.90 3.32 13.89
CA ALA A 239 -6.62 3.54 14.50
C ALA A 239 -5.91 2.20 14.79
N GLY A 240 -4.59 2.21 14.76
CA GLY A 240 -3.75 1.08 15.17
C GLY A 240 -2.52 1.60 15.88
N LEU A 241 -2.17 0.95 16.98
CA LEU A 241 -1.01 1.29 17.78
C LEU A 241 0.15 0.36 17.47
N LEU A 242 1.32 0.95 17.20
CA LEU A 242 2.58 0.25 17.03
C LEU A 242 3.59 0.79 18.05
N VAL A 243 4.39 -0.10 18.58
CA VAL A 243 5.43 0.23 19.57
C VAL A 243 6.80 -0.03 18.97
N ASN A 244 7.75 0.84 19.30
CA ASN A 244 9.13 0.75 18.87
C ASN A 244 10.06 0.65 20.08
N THR A 245 11.05 -0.23 20.00
CA THR A 245 12.20 -0.20 20.89
C THR A 245 13.25 0.78 20.40
N LYS A 246 14.22 1.12 21.26
CA LYS A 246 15.48 1.65 20.74
C LYS A 246 16.17 0.57 19.89
N PRO A 247 17.00 0.97 18.89
CA PRO A 247 17.78 0.00 18.12
C PRO A 247 18.68 -0.86 18.99
N THR A 248 18.76 -2.14 18.68
CA THR A 248 19.72 -3.08 19.28
C THR A 248 20.69 -3.60 18.21
N PRO A 249 21.98 -3.78 18.50
CA PRO A 249 22.94 -4.35 17.55
C PRO A 249 22.72 -5.85 17.32
N LYS A 250 21.92 -6.50 18.16
CA LYS A 250 21.62 -7.94 18.07
C LYS A 250 20.51 -8.16 17.04
N LYS A 251 20.66 -9.13 16.14
CA LYS A 251 19.57 -9.61 15.30
C LYS A 251 18.73 -10.58 16.14
N LEU A 252 17.58 -10.09 16.65
CA LEU A 252 16.70 -10.85 17.54
C LEU A 252 15.52 -11.50 16.78
N ILE A 253 15.05 -10.86 15.72
CA ILE A 253 13.95 -11.33 14.89
C ILE A 253 14.43 -11.43 13.45
N ASN A 254 14.33 -12.61 12.85
CA ASN A 254 14.83 -12.86 11.51
C ASN A 254 13.83 -12.46 10.41
N GLY A 255 12.56 -12.80 10.62
CA GLY A 255 11.48 -12.50 9.68
C GLY A 255 10.37 -11.65 10.30
N VAL A 256 9.15 -11.94 9.92
CA VAL A 256 7.93 -11.42 10.55
C VAL A 256 7.37 -12.54 11.43
N ILE A 257 7.07 -12.23 12.66
CA ILE A 257 6.36 -13.13 13.59
C ILE A 257 4.93 -12.64 13.70
N ASN A 258 4.00 -13.56 13.54
CA ASN A 258 2.58 -13.31 13.73
C ASN A 258 2.05 -14.31 14.80
N ALA A 259 1.91 -13.83 16.02
CA ALA A 259 1.50 -14.62 17.19
C ALA A 259 0.19 -14.06 17.78
N PRO A 260 -0.56 -14.81 18.61
CA PRO A 260 -1.87 -14.40 19.12
C PRO A 260 -1.89 -13.04 19.83
N GLU A 261 -0.83 -12.72 20.55
CA GLU A 261 -0.76 -11.50 21.36
C GLU A 261 0.14 -10.41 20.77
N LEU A 262 1.05 -10.78 19.85
CA LEU A 262 2.04 -9.87 19.27
C LEU A 262 2.34 -10.25 17.81
N HIS A 263 2.35 -9.26 16.95
CA HIS A 263 3.09 -9.33 15.70
C HIS A 263 4.36 -8.50 15.84
N ILE A 264 5.48 -9.05 15.37
CA ILE A 264 6.81 -8.50 15.64
C ILE A 264 7.64 -8.56 14.35
N ARG A 265 8.40 -7.52 14.07
CA ARG A 265 9.53 -7.55 13.14
C ARG A 265 10.70 -6.73 13.68
N GLN A 266 11.88 -6.96 13.16
CA GLN A 266 13.02 -6.09 13.43
C GLN A 266 13.27 -5.21 12.21
N THR A 267 13.42 -3.90 12.44
CA THR A 267 13.75 -2.92 11.39
C THR A 267 15.19 -3.12 10.91
N LEU A 268 15.53 -2.59 9.75
CA LEU A 268 16.91 -2.62 9.24
C LEU A 268 17.88 -1.86 10.14
N GLU A 269 17.40 -0.88 10.90
CA GLU A 269 18.18 -0.14 11.89
C GLU A 269 18.35 -0.88 13.22
N GLY A 270 17.64 -2.02 13.40
CA GLY A 270 17.75 -2.88 14.58
C GLY A 270 16.70 -2.64 15.67
N ALA A 271 15.75 -1.70 15.50
CA ALA A 271 14.63 -1.56 16.43
C ALA A 271 13.63 -2.71 16.25
N LEU A 272 12.99 -3.15 17.32
CA LEU A 272 11.82 -4.04 17.22
C LEU A 272 10.56 -3.16 17.06
N LEU A 273 9.80 -3.43 16.01
CA LEU A 273 8.49 -2.85 15.73
C LEU A 273 7.43 -3.92 15.98
N PHE A 274 6.43 -3.63 16.78
CA PHE A 274 5.43 -4.61 17.20
C PHE A 274 4.08 -3.97 17.53
N GLY A 275 3.04 -4.81 17.54
CA GLY A 275 1.67 -4.46 17.89
C GLY A 275 0.86 -5.69 18.25
N SER A 276 -0.40 -5.52 18.66
CA SER A 276 -1.27 -6.61 19.12
C SER A 276 -2.30 -7.09 18.09
N SER A 277 -2.58 -6.31 17.04
CA SER A 277 -3.62 -6.66 16.07
C SER A 277 -3.46 -5.91 14.75
N TYR A 278 -3.57 -6.63 13.65
CA TYR A 278 -3.60 -6.05 12.31
C TYR A 278 -4.96 -5.41 11.96
N ALA A 279 -6.03 -5.84 12.63
CA ALA A 279 -7.37 -5.32 12.37
C ALA A 279 -7.66 -3.95 12.99
N GLY A 280 -6.74 -3.43 13.79
CA GLY A 280 -6.96 -2.27 14.64
C GLY A 280 -7.34 -2.75 16.04
N GLY A 281 -6.37 -2.74 16.95
CA GLY A 281 -6.62 -3.01 18.37
C GLY A 281 -7.34 -1.84 19.03
N ASP A 282 -8.00 -2.12 20.13
CA ASP A 282 -8.43 -1.09 21.04
C ASP A 282 -7.19 -0.33 21.53
N LEU A 283 -7.15 0.97 21.31
CA LEU A 283 -6.07 1.83 21.84
C LEU A 283 -6.13 1.92 23.37
N GLY A 284 -7.21 1.45 23.97
CA GLY A 284 -7.56 1.69 25.37
C GLY A 284 -7.87 3.17 25.63
N ASP A 285 -8.26 3.47 26.87
CA ASP A 285 -8.47 4.87 27.33
C ASP A 285 -7.13 5.62 27.48
N ASP A 286 -6.02 4.90 27.56
CA ASP A 286 -4.66 5.40 27.70
C ASP A 286 -3.70 4.65 26.74
N PRO A 287 -3.45 5.20 25.54
CA PRO A 287 -2.56 4.57 24.54
C PRO A 287 -1.12 4.37 25.03
N GLU A 288 -0.59 5.24 25.90
CA GLU A 288 0.75 5.05 26.45
C GLU A 288 0.79 3.85 27.37
N LYS A 289 -0.20 3.68 28.23
CA LYS A 289 -0.30 2.49 29.07
C LYS A 289 -0.42 1.22 28.23
N THR A 290 -1.24 1.21 27.20
CA THR A 290 -1.37 0.10 26.27
C THR A 290 -0.04 -0.22 25.59
N ALA A 291 0.71 0.79 25.14
CA ALA A 291 2.02 0.62 24.53
C ALA A 291 3.04 0.00 25.53
N ARG A 292 3.03 0.42 26.77
CA ARG A 292 3.93 -0.12 27.81
C ARG A 292 3.57 -1.55 28.21
N GLU A 293 2.30 -1.91 28.23
CA GLU A 293 1.84 -3.27 28.43
C GLU A 293 2.29 -4.19 27.29
N LEU A 294 2.18 -3.72 26.02
CA LEU A 294 2.71 -4.43 24.86
C LEU A 294 4.23 -4.59 24.94
N PHE A 295 4.95 -3.55 25.36
CA PHE A 295 6.38 -3.62 25.54
C PHE A 295 6.77 -4.65 26.60
N THR A 296 6.05 -4.73 27.71
CA THR A 296 6.27 -5.78 28.75
C THR A 296 6.02 -7.19 28.18
N LYS A 297 5.01 -7.36 27.33
CA LYS A 297 4.77 -8.63 26.64
C LYS A 297 5.93 -8.97 25.70
N LEU A 298 6.45 -8.00 24.94
CA LEU A 298 7.61 -8.21 24.09
C LEU A 298 8.83 -8.66 24.91
N GLN A 299 9.13 -7.97 26.00
CA GLN A 299 10.26 -8.31 26.87
C GLN A 299 10.21 -9.76 27.40
N THR A 300 9.01 -10.26 27.69
CA THR A 300 8.80 -11.65 28.12
C THR A 300 8.71 -12.67 26.99
N SER A 301 8.70 -12.22 25.75
CA SER A 301 8.58 -13.08 24.56
C SER A 301 9.91 -13.29 23.83
N VAL A 302 10.91 -12.44 24.11
CA VAL A 302 12.21 -12.46 23.42
C VAL A 302 13.31 -12.74 24.43
N VAL A 303 14.22 -13.66 24.10
CA VAL A 303 15.39 -14.00 24.90
C VAL A 303 16.29 -12.75 25.02
N GLY A 304 16.58 -12.35 26.27
CA GLY A 304 17.27 -11.08 26.53
C GLY A 304 16.39 -9.84 26.34
N GLY A 305 15.08 -10.01 26.35
CA GLY A 305 14.13 -8.91 26.21
C GLY A 305 14.18 -7.87 27.33
N ASP A 306 14.70 -8.24 28.50
CA ASP A 306 14.95 -7.33 29.63
C ASP A 306 16.05 -6.30 29.33
N GLU A 307 16.92 -6.54 28.35
CA GLU A 307 17.91 -5.58 27.84
C GLU A 307 17.30 -4.54 26.87
N LEU A 308 16.09 -4.79 26.37
CA LEU A 308 15.44 -3.91 25.42
C LEU A 308 14.95 -2.63 26.11
N GLU A 309 15.08 -1.50 25.42
CA GLU A 309 14.60 -0.22 25.89
C GLU A 309 13.40 0.25 25.05
N PHE A 310 12.33 0.68 25.72
CA PHE A 310 11.21 1.35 25.08
C PHE A 310 11.69 2.66 24.43
N SER A 311 11.28 2.90 23.18
CA SER A 311 11.53 4.16 22.51
C SER A 311 10.27 5.03 22.49
N HIS A 312 9.30 4.66 21.68
CA HIS A 312 8.04 5.40 21.50
C HIS A 312 6.95 4.46 20.98
N TYR A 313 5.75 4.98 20.91
CA TYR A 313 4.67 4.36 20.17
C TYR A 313 4.12 5.33 19.12
N THR A 314 3.47 4.80 18.10
CA THR A 314 2.78 5.56 17.07
C THR A 314 1.33 5.09 16.94
N ILE A 315 0.46 6.01 16.55
CA ILE A 315 -0.93 5.71 16.22
C ILE A 315 -1.12 6.00 14.73
N GLY A 316 -1.26 4.96 13.96
CA GLY A 316 -1.55 5.05 12.52
C GLY A 316 -3.05 5.00 12.26
N HIS A 317 -3.52 5.81 11.32
CA HIS A 317 -4.89 5.78 10.82
C HIS A 317 -4.96 5.02 9.50
N ARG A 318 -5.58 3.85 9.53
CA ARG A 318 -5.70 2.99 8.34
C ARG A 318 -6.69 3.58 7.36
N VAL A 319 -6.34 3.50 6.08
CA VAL A 319 -7.23 3.84 4.97
C VAL A 319 -7.97 2.57 4.56
N LEU A 320 -9.25 2.48 4.88
CA LEU A 320 -10.05 1.28 4.69
C LEU A 320 -11.23 1.57 3.77
N PRO A 321 -11.22 1.13 2.50
CA PRO A 321 -12.44 1.06 1.71
C PRO A 321 -13.51 0.21 2.41
N GLU A 322 -14.78 0.55 2.24
CA GLU A 322 -15.88 -0.05 3.01
C GLU A 322 -15.99 -1.57 2.86
N ASP A 323 -15.65 -2.09 1.68
CA ASP A 323 -15.63 -3.51 1.35
C ASP A 323 -14.26 -4.20 1.62
N GLY A 324 -13.28 -3.46 2.12
CA GLY A 324 -11.93 -3.94 2.42
C GLY A 324 -11.01 -4.09 1.21
N LEU A 325 -11.47 -3.82 0.00
CA LEU A 325 -10.68 -3.93 -1.23
C LEU A 325 -10.12 -2.58 -1.68
N PRO A 326 -8.96 -2.54 -2.37
CA PRO A 326 -8.44 -1.31 -2.99
C PRO A 326 -9.47 -0.59 -3.86
N ILE A 327 -9.41 0.74 -3.94
CA ILE A 327 -10.11 1.54 -4.94
C ILE A 327 -9.06 2.15 -5.87
N LEU A 328 -9.06 1.72 -7.13
CA LEU A 328 -7.99 1.98 -8.08
C LEU A 328 -8.52 2.37 -9.46
N GLY A 329 -7.85 3.31 -10.10
CA GLY A 329 -8.09 3.68 -11.50
C GLY A 329 -9.04 4.85 -11.67
N GLU A 330 -9.76 4.86 -12.77
CA GLU A 330 -10.60 5.97 -13.21
C GLU A 330 -11.76 6.26 -12.25
N THR A 331 -12.07 7.53 -12.07
CA THR A 331 -13.16 7.98 -11.19
C THR A 331 -14.48 8.22 -11.91
N GLY A 332 -14.49 8.11 -13.24
CA GLY A 332 -15.59 8.54 -14.10
C GLY A 332 -15.51 10.01 -14.53
N LEU A 333 -14.60 10.80 -13.95
CA LEU A 333 -14.25 12.12 -14.44
C LEU A 333 -12.97 12.01 -15.29
N ASP A 334 -13.06 12.42 -16.53
CA ASP A 334 -11.96 12.33 -17.49
C ASP A 334 -10.71 13.06 -17.00
N GLY A 335 -9.54 12.40 -17.08
CA GLY A 335 -8.27 12.89 -16.55
C GLY A 335 -8.10 12.74 -15.05
N LEU A 336 -8.99 12.01 -14.33
CA LEU A 336 -8.89 11.82 -12.88
C LEU A 336 -8.88 10.35 -12.48
N SER A 337 -7.79 9.93 -11.82
CA SER A 337 -7.66 8.61 -11.20
C SER A 337 -7.55 8.69 -9.68
N VAL A 338 -7.89 7.60 -9.02
CA VAL A 338 -7.76 7.44 -7.56
C VAL A 338 -6.96 6.18 -7.21
N ALA A 339 -6.19 6.24 -6.15
CA ALA A 339 -5.47 5.10 -5.58
C ALA A 339 -5.51 5.14 -4.06
N VAL A 340 -6.46 4.44 -3.47
CA VAL A 340 -6.62 4.34 -2.01
C VAL A 340 -6.91 2.90 -1.59
N MET A 341 -6.29 2.48 -0.49
CA MET A 341 -6.38 1.09 -0.03
C MET A 341 -5.85 0.91 1.38
N HIS A 342 -6.30 -0.14 2.02
CA HIS A 342 -5.53 -0.82 3.06
C HIS A 342 -4.37 -1.63 2.42
N SER A 343 -3.37 -1.99 3.19
CA SER A 343 -2.20 -2.74 2.70
C SER A 343 -1.45 -2.05 1.54
N GLY A 344 -1.41 -0.71 1.54
CA GLY A 344 -0.73 0.08 0.53
C GLY A 344 0.76 -0.25 0.40
N VAL A 345 1.42 -0.69 1.47
CA VAL A 345 2.82 -1.13 1.44
C VAL A 345 2.97 -2.40 0.60
N THR A 346 2.16 -3.43 0.85
CA THR A 346 2.17 -4.64 0.01
C THR A 346 1.83 -4.34 -1.44
N ASN A 347 0.76 -3.57 -1.67
CA ASN A 347 0.17 -3.39 -3.00
C ASN A 347 0.82 -2.25 -3.81
N GLY A 348 1.58 -1.37 -3.18
CA GLY A 348 2.09 -0.14 -3.78
C GLY A 348 2.94 -0.36 -5.04
N ALA A 349 3.74 -1.42 -5.07
CA ALA A 349 4.55 -1.75 -6.24
C ALA A 349 3.68 -1.99 -7.49
N LEU A 350 2.75 -2.91 -7.41
CA LEU A 350 1.88 -3.26 -8.54
C LEU A 350 0.95 -2.10 -8.93
N VAL A 351 0.41 -1.37 -7.94
CA VAL A 351 -0.45 -0.20 -8.19
C VAL A 351 0.32 0.86 -8.96
N GLY A 352 1.58 1.12 -8.60
CA GLY A 352 2.45 2.03 -9.35
C GLY A 352 2.55 1.64 -10.83
N GLN A 353 2.88 0.39 -11.11
CA GLN A 353 3.00 -0.15 -12.46
C GLN A 353 1.69 -0.07 -13.25
N LEU A 354 0.60 -0.57 -12.67
CA LEU A 354 -0.67 -0.71 -13.39
C LEU A 354 -1.34 0.63 -13.71
N LEU A 355 -1.37 1.56 -12.73
CA LEU A 355 -1.96 2.87 -12.96
C LEU A 355 -1.11 3.72 -13.89
N SER A 356 0.22 3.63 -13.78
CA SER A 356 1.11 4.31 -14.74
C SER A 356 0.86 3.81 -16.16
N ARG A 357 0.78 2.50 -16.36
CA ARG A 357 0.46 1.94 -17.68
C ARG A 357 -0.91 2.41 -18.18
N GLN A 358 -1.94 2.38 -17.33
CA GLN A 358 -3.28 2.84 -17.71
C GLN A 358 -3.27 4.32 -18.15
N ILE A 359 -2.58 5.20 -17.40
CA ILE A 359 -2.46 6.62 -17.72
C ILE A 359 -1.70 6.85 -19.02
N LEU A 360 -0.60 6.13 -19.23
CA LEU A 360 0.29 6.30 -20.38
C LEU A 360 -0.28 5.71 -21.68
N THR A 361 -1.01 4.60 -21.60
CA THR A 361 -1.45 3.84 -22.79
C THR A 361 -2.96 3.81 -22.98
N GLY A 362 -3.74 4.15 -21.96
CA GLY A 362 -5.18 3.94 -21.93
C GLY A 362 -5.60 2.48 -21.75
N GLU A 363 -4.64 1.54 -21.59
CA GLU A 363 -4.93 0.12 -21.41
C GLU A 363 -5.11 -0.21 -19.92
N THR A 364 -6.25 -0.77 -19.58
CA THR A 364 -6.54 -1.25 -18.22
C THR A 364 -6.20 -2.74 -18.11
N ASP A 365 -5.33 -3.09 -17.16
CA ASP A 365 -5.06 -4.50 -16.84
C ASP A 365 -6.33 -5.14 -16.24
N PRO A 366 -6.76 -6.33 -16.72
CA PRO A 366 -7.97 -7.01 -16.22
C PRO A 366 -7.99 -7.23 -14.71
N ILE A 367 -6.84 -7.34 -14.07
CA ILE A 367 -6.76 -7.51 -12.60
C ILE A 367 -7.36 -6.33 -11.83
N LEU A 368 -7.46 -5.14 -12.46
CA LEU A 368 -8.05 -3.93 -11.86
C LEU A 368 -9.59 -3.93 -11.88
N GLU A 369 -10.25 -4.82 -12.60
CA GLU A 369 -11.71 -4.82 -12.75
C GLU A 369 -12.46 -4.86 -11.40
N ASN A 370 -11.93 -5.63 -10.44
CA ASN A 370 -12.54 -5.77 -9.11
C ASN A 370 -12.25 -4.59 -8.18
N PHE A 371 -11.40 -3.64 -8.59
CA PHE A 371 -10.94 -2.55 -7.73
C PHE A 371 -11.42 -1.17 -8.19
N GLN A 372 -12.22 -1.09 -9.23
CA GLN A 372 -12.73 0.17 -9.75
C GLN A 372 -13.71 0.83 -8.76
N LEU A 373 -13.70 2.17 -8.74
CA LEU A 373 -14.64 2.95 -7.91
C LEU A 373 -16.11 2.69 -8.29
N SER A 374 -16.37 2.40 -9.56
CA SER A 374 -17.71 2.12 -10.10
C SER A 374 -18.43 0.94 -9.44
N ARG A 375 -17.72 0.06 -8.70
CA ARG A 375 -18.36 -1.03 -7.96
C ARG A 375 -19.23 -0.58 -6.78
N PHE A 376 -19.16 0.72 -6.41
CA PHE A 376 -19.99 1.34 -5.38
C PHE A 376 -21.12 2.21 -5.96
N ALA A 377 -21.30 2.22 -7.28
CA ALA A 377 -22.32 3.01 -7.99
C ALA A 377 -23.71 2.37 -7.96
#